data_6876acc190a6bf36d007890cd5b9759f
#
_entry.id   6876acc190a6bf36d007890cd5b9759f
#
_cell.length_a   1.000
_cell.length_b   1.000
_cell.length_c   1.000
_cell.angle_alpha   90.00
_cell.angle_beta   90.00
_cell.angle_gamma   90.00
#
_symmetry.space_group_name_H-M   'P 1'
#
loop_
_entity.id
_entity.type
_entity.pdbx_description
1 polymer ?
#
loop_
_entity_poly.entity_id
_entity_poly.type
_entity_poly.pdbx_seq_one_letter_code
_entity_poly.pdbx_strand_id
1 'polypeptide(L)'
;MTRVLAVANQKGGVAKTTTVASLGAAFAELGQRVLLVDLDPQGCLTFSLGTDPDKLSVSVHEVLLGDVEPDAALVVTPEGMTLLPANIDLAGAEAMLLMRAGREYALKRALAKLAADGPGFDVVVIDCPPSLGVLTLNGLTAADEVIVPLQCETLAHRGVGQFLRTVADVQQITNPNLRLIGALPTLYDARTTHSRDVLFDVADRYALPVLAPPIPRTVRFAEASASGSSVLSGRKNKGAQAYRELATSLLAHWKSGKALPTFSPEI
;
A
#
# COMPACT_ATOMS: atom_id res chain seq x y z
N MET A 1 2.69 17.70 -8.26
CA MET A 1 1.40 17.22 -7.72
C MET A 1 1.65 15.90 -7.03
N THR A 2 1.34 15.79 -5.76
CA THR A 2 1.52 14.56 -4.97
C THR A 2 0.70 13.41 -5.58
N ARG A 3 1.26 12.20 -5.66
CA ARG A 3 0.55 10.99 -6.05
C ARG A 3 0.30 10.12 -4.84
N VAL A 4 -0.94 9.70 -4.65
CA VAL A 4 -1.37 8.87 -3.51
C VAL A 4 -1.75 7.49 -4.01
N LEU A 5 -0.99 6.47 -3.60
CA LEU A 5 -1.15 5.08 -3.99
C LEU A 5 -1.57 4.25 -2.77
N ALA A 6 -2.73 3.62 -2.79
CA ALA A 6 -3.12 2.64 -1.80
C ALA A 6 -2.69 1.23 -2.21
N VAL A 7 -2.24 0.45 -1.24
CA VAL A 7 -1.96 -0.98 -1.38
C VAL A 7 -2.94 -1.73 -0.48
N ALA A 8 -3.93 -2.38 -1.08
CA ALA A 8 -5.05 -2.93 -0.34
C ALA A 8 -5.48 -4.30 -0.85
N ASN A 9 -5.85 -5.18 0.05
CA ASN A 9 -6.52 -6.46 -0.20
C ASN A 9 -7.11 -6.96 1.12
N GLN A 10 -8.29 -7.54 1.07
CA GLN A 10 -8.96 -8.13 2.24
C GLN A 10 -8.18 -9.33 2.81
N LYS A 11 -7.43 -10.06 1.99
CA LYS A 11 -6.67 -11.21 2.42
C LYS A 11 -5.42 -10.79 3.19
N GLY A 12 -5.19 -11.38 4.36
CA GLY A 12 -3.93 -11.28 5.10
C GLY A 12 -2.81 -12.08 4.44
N GLY A 13 -1.55 -11.72 4.69
CA GLY A 13 -0.38 -12.47 4.20
C GLY A 13 -0.06 -12.35 2.71
N VAL A 14 -0.74 -11.45 1.97
CA VAL A 14 -0.48 -11.24 0.53
C VAL A 14 0.62 -10.21 0.24
N ALA A 15 1.47 -9.93 1.21
CA ALA A 15 2.59 -8.99 1.11
C ALA A 15 2.20 -7.51 0.85
N LYS A 16 1.08 -7.01 1.40
CA LYS A 16 0.71 -5.58 1.36
C LYS A 16 1.81 -4.70 1.94
N THR A 17 2.10 -4.89 3.22
CA THR A 17 3.13 -4.16 3.97
C THR A 17 4.50 -4.22 3.30
N THR A 18 4.91 -5.41 2.84
CA THR A 18 6.16 -5.59 2.08
C THR A 18 6.17 -4.78 0.80
N THR A 19 5.03 -4.70 0.11
CA THR A 19 4.88 -3.91 -1.13
C THR A 19 5.01 -2.43 -0.83
N VAL A 20 4.35 -1.93 0.23
CA VAL A 20 4.44 -0.51 0.64
C VAL A 20 5.86 -0.13 1.00
N ALA A 21 6.52 -0.87 1.90
CA ALA A 21 7.89 -0.61 2.32
C ALA A 21 8.87 -0.63 1.12
N SER A 22 8.73 -1.64 0.24
CA SER A 22 9.64 -1.81 -0.90
C SER A 22 9.41 -0.78 -2.01
N LEU A 23 8.15 -0.43 -2.31
CA LEU A 23 7.85 0.65 -3.27
C LEU A 23 8.28 2.00 -2.73
N GLY A 24 8.05 2.27 -1.44
CA GLY A 24 8.50 3.50 -0.81
C GLY A 24 10.00 3.69 -0.95
N ALA A 25 10.79 2.66 -0.62
CA ALA A 25 12.24 2.69 -0.77
C ALA A 25 12.66 2.83 -2.26
N ALA A 26 11.97 2.16 -3.19
CA ALA A 26 12.26 2.29 -4.61
C ALA A 26 11.98 3.70 -5.15
N PHE A 27 10.89 4.35 -4.70
CA PHE A 27 10.63 5.75 -5.04
C PHE A 27 11.67 6.69 -4.44
N ALA A 28 12.11 6.45 -3.20
CA ALA A 28 13.17 7.24 -2.56
C ALA A 28 14.50 7.11 -3.31
N GLU A 29 14.90 5.90 -3.74
CA GLU A 29 16.07 5.68 -4.63
C GLU A 29 15.95 6.46 -5.95
N LEU A 30 14.73 6.68 -6.45
CA LEU A 30 14.44 7.47 -7.66
C LEU A 30 14.33 8.98 -7.39
N GLY A 31 14.74 9.42 -6.18
CA GLY A 31 14.80 10.83 -5.79
C GLY A 31 13.45 11.45 -5.43
N GLN A 32 12.40 10.64 -5.18
CA GLN A 32 11.11 11.16 -4.75
C GLN A 32 11.07 11.38 -3.23
N ARG A 33 10.41 12.45 -2.77
CA ARG A 33 10.07 12.64 -1.37
C ARG A 33 8.86 11.75 -1.06
N VAL A 34 9.06 10.75 -0.20
CA VAL A 34 8.09 9.69 0.05
C VAL A 34 7.50 9.81 1.44
N LEU A 35 6.17 9.77 1.52
CA LEU A 35 5.44 9.50 2.75
C LEU A 35 4.84 8.08 2.69
N LEU A 36 5.12 7.29 3.70
CA LEU A 36 4.44 6.02 3.93
C LEU A 36 3.39 6.21 5.02
N VAL A 37 2.22 5.61 4.86
CA VAL A 37 1.14 5.67 5.84
C VAL A 37 0.77 4.26 6.25
N ASP A 38 0.91 3.94 7.53
CA ASP A 38 0.47 2.68 8.11
C ASP A 38 -0.98 2.83 8.62
N LEU A 39 -1.92 2.09 8.05
CA LEU A 39 -3.32 2.04 8.51
C LEU A 39 -3.67 0.68 9.15
N ASP A 40 -2.68 -0.20 9.38
CA ASP A 40 -2.94 -1.46 10.07
C ASP A 40 -2.68 -1.27 11.57
N PRO A 41 -3.65 -1.53 12.46
CA PRO A 41 -3.46 -1.49 13.91
C PRO A 41 -2.35 -2.40 14.42
N GLN A 42 -1.94 -3.39 13.65
CA GLN A 42 -0.80 -4.24 13.99
C GLN A 42 0.56 -3.53 13.86
N GLY A 43 0.63 -2.34 13.25
CA GLY A 43 1.85 -1.57 13.10
C GLY A 43 2.96 -2.30 12.33
N CYS A 44 2.58 -3.21 11.43
CA CYS A 44 3.56 -4.05 10.73
C CYS A 44 4.50 -3.25 9.81
N LEU A 45 3.98 -2.22 9.12
CA LEU A 45 4.82 -1.33 8.31
C LEU A 45 5.74 -0.52 9.22
N THR A 46 5.21 0.03 10.29
CA THR A 46 5.93 0.81 11.30
C THR A 46 7.11 0.02 11.84
N PHE A 47 6.87 -1.22 12.31
CA PHE A 47 7.91 -2.11 12.82
C PHE A 47 8.94 -2.47 11.74
N SER A 48 8.49 -2.83 10.54
CA SER A 48 9.38 -3.27 9.45
C SER A 48 10.31 -2.18 8.93
N LEU A 49 10.04 -0.92 9.27
CA LEU A 49 10.88 0.23 8.93
C LEU A 49 11.71 0.77 10.11
N GLY A 50 11.84 -0.03 11.17
CA GLY A 50 12.73 0.24 12.29
C GLY A 50 12.14 1.16 13.36
N THR A 51 10.84 1.43 13.33
CA THR A 51 10.14 2.18 14.40
C THR A 51 9.38 1.20 15.28
N ASP A 52 9.59 1.29 16.59
CA ASP A 52 8.90 0.45 17.57
C ASP A 52 7.48 0.99 17.83
N PRO A 53 6.42 0.29 17.42
CA PRO A 53 5.04 0.76 17.58
C PRO A 53 4.65 0.98 19.05
N ASP A 54 5.21 0.20 19.97
CA ASP A 54 4.88 0.26 21.41
C ASP A 54 5.50 1.47 22.12
N LYS A 55 6.44 2.18 21.45
CA LYS A 55 7.09 3.38 21.98
C LYS A 55 6.60 4.68 21.39
N LEU A 56 5.62 4.62 20.51
CA LEU A 56 5.04 5.82 19.90
C LEU A 56 4.19 6.57 20.92
N SER A 57 4.46 7.86 21.07
CA SER A 57 3.60 8.78 21.85
C SER A 57 2.44 9.34 21.02
N VAL A 58 2.60 9.37 19.69
CA VAL A 58 1.64 9.87 18.72
C VAL A 58 1.74 9.01 17.45
N SER A 59 0.59 8.70 16.85
CA SER A 59 0.50 7.85 15.68
C SER A 59 -0.60 8.34 14.72
N VAL A 60 -0.88 7.59 13.67
CA VAL A 60 -2.02 7.86 12.78
C VAL A 60 -3.36 7.81 13.52
N HIS A 61 -3.44 7.16 14.69
CA HIS A 61 -4.62 7.13 15.54
C HIS A 61 -5.11 8.55 15.88
N GLU A 62 -4.25 9.36 16.52
CA GLU A 62 -4.58 10.73 16.95
C GLU A 62 -4.84 11.64 15.75
N VAL A 63 -4.11 11.42 14.66
CA VAL A 63 -4.29 12.18 13.41
C VAL A 63 -5.68 11.93 12.81
N LEU A 64 -6.13 10.69 12.72
CA LEU A 64 -7.46 10.36 12.18
C LEU A 64 -8.59 10.87 13.07
N LEU A 65 -8.37 10.91 14.38
CA LEU A 65 -9.31 11.50 15.33
C LEU A 65 -9.26 13.05 15.35
N GLY A 66 -8.24 13.66 14.73
CA GLY A 66 -8.07 15.12 14.70
C GLY A 66 -7.62 15.70 16.04
N ASP A 67 -7.01 14.87 16.88
CA ASP A 67 -6.52 15.25 18.20
C ASP A 67 -5.13 15.91 18.12
N VAL A 68 -4.39 15.63 17.02
CA VAL A 68 -3.09 16.25 16.72
C VAL A 68 -3.00 16.65 15.24
N GLU A 69 -2.13 17.60 14.93
CA GLU A 69 -1.79 17.92 13.54
C GLU A 69 -0.93 16.81 12.92
N PRO A 70 -1.11 16.50 11.62
CA PRO A 70 -0.49 15.34 11.01
C PRO A 70 1.04 15.34 11.03
N ASP A 71 1.67 16.52 10.97
CA ASP A 71 3.13 16.69 11.00
C ASP A 71 3.74 16.27 12.35
N ALA A 72 3.00 16.42 13.45
CA ALA A 72 3.43 16.02 14.79
C ALA A 72 3.57 14.50 14.95
N ALA A 73 2.92 13.71 14.10
CA ALA A 73 2.99 12.24 14.12
C ALA A 73 4.02 11.66 13.13
N LEU A 74 4.68 12.50 12.33
CA LEU A 74 5.63 12.02 11.33
C LEU A 74 6.95 11.57 11.96
N VAL A 75 7.45 10.44 11.51
CA VAL A 75 8.79 9.94 11.86
C VAL A 75 9.64 9.74 10.60
N VAL A 76 10.94 9.93 10.73
CA VAL A 76 11.88 9.66 9.63
C VAL A 76 12.47 8.28 9.83
N THR A 77 12.35 7.42 8.81
CA THR A 77 12.91 6.06 8.85
C THR A 77 14.43 6.08 8.65
N PRO A 78 15.15 5.02 9.05
CA PRO A 78 16.60 4.92 8.80
C PRO A 78 17.00 5.04 7.33
N GLU A 79 16.09 4.72 6.40
CA GLU A 79 16.31 4.83 4.94
C GLU A 79 15.91 6.22 4.39
N GLY A 80 15.60 7.19 5.25
CA GLY A 80 15.31 8.58 4.87
C GLY A 80 13.92 8.83 4.32
N MET A 81 13.03 7.84 4.36
CA MET A 81 11.60 8.04 4.06
C MET A 81 10.88 8.64 5.26
N THR A 82 9.78 9.35 5.01
CA THR A 82 8.86 9.77 6.08
C THR A 82 7.77 8.74 6.27
N LEU A 83 7.42 8.45 7.51
CA LEU A 83 6.36 7.51 7.90
C LEU A 83 5.35 8.23 8.81
N LEU A 84 4.07 8.06 8.50
CA LEU A 84 2.97 8.26 9.45
C LEU A 84 2.69 6.90 10.10
N PRO A 85 3.17 6.65 11.32
CA PRO A 85 3.20 5.32 11.91
C PRO A 85 1.86 4.93 12.53
N ALA A 86 1.64 3.62 12.72
CA ALA A 86 0.52 3.06 13.47
C ALA A 86 1.00 2.31 14.70
N ASN A 87 0.09 2.19 15.66
CA ASN A 87 0.18 1.32 16.82
C ASN A 87 -1.17 0.66 17.09
N ILE A 88 -1.24 -0.16 18.14
CA ILE A 88 -2.45 -0.93 18.47
C ILE A 88 -3.66 -0.03 18.84
N ASP A 89 -3.44 1.20 19.29
CA ASP A 89 -4.51 2.14 19.65
C ASP A 89 -5.36 2.50 18.44
N LEU A 90 -4.83 2.36 17.21
CA LEU A 90 -5.58 2.56 15.98
C LEU A 90 -6.82 1.66 15.87
N ALA A 91 -6.85 0.50 16.52
CA ALA A 91 -8.06 -0.33 16.62
C ALA A 91 -9.18 0.39 17.38
N GLY A 92 -8.82 1.20 18.39
CA GLY A 92 -9.76 2.07 19.10
C GLY A 92 -10.29 3.20 18.24
N ALA A 93 -9.44 3.80 17.40
CA ALA A 93 -9.86 4.83 16.44
C ALA A 93 -10.91 4.31 15.46
N GLU A 94 -10.82 3.06 15.02
CA GLU A 94 -11.80 2.48 14.12
C GLU A 94 -13.23 2.56 14.70
N ALA A 95 -13.40 2.18 15.97
CA ALA A 95 -14.69 2.27 16.65
C ALA A 95 -15.17 3.73 16.85
N MET A 96 -14.26 4.64 17.20
CA MET A 96 -14.59 6.06 17.39
C MET A 96 -14.96 6.75 16.08
N LEU A 97 -14.26 6.45 14.99
CA LEU A 97 -14.54 6.98 13.66
C LEU A 97 -15.94 6.58 13.19
N LEU A 98 -16.43 5.38 13.49
CA LEU A 98 -17.78 4.94 13.09
C LEU A 98 -18.89 5.87 13.59
N MET A 99 -18.67 6.62 14.66
CA MET A 99 -19.63 7.57 15.24
C MET A 99 -19.50 8.99 14.64
N ARG A 100 -18.54 9.24 13.74
CA ARG A 100 -18.27 10.58 13.19
C ARG A 100 -18.81 10.73 11.77
N ALA A 101 -19.42 11.87 11.47
CA ALA A 101 -19.78 12.24 10.09
C ALA A 101 -18.53 12.47 9.24
N GLY A 102 -18.53 11.96 8.01
CA GLY A 102 -17.39 12.08 7.08
C GLY A 102 -16.14 11.34 7.58
N ARG A 103 -16.31 10.27 8.32
CA ARG A 103 -15.26 9.39 8.85
C ARG A 103 -14.35 8.83 7.79
N GLU A 104 -14.85 8.61 6.58
CA GLU A 104 -14.12 8.07 5.45
C GLU A 104 -13.10 9.07 4.88
N TYR A 105 -13.21 10.34 5.22
CA TYR A 105 -12.37 11.44 4.73
C TYR A 105 -11.27 11.86 5.71
N ALA A 106 -11.13 11.21 6.87
CA ALA A 106 -10.21 11.64 7.91
C ALA A 106 -8.75 11.69 7.40
N LEU A 107 -8.29 10.60 6.76
CA LEU A 107 -6.94 10.56 6.17
C LEU A 107 -6.79 11.56 5.02
N LYS A 108 -7.79 11.69 4.14
CA LYS A 108 -7.75 12.65 3.04
C LYS A 108 -7.55 14.08 3.53
N ARG A 109 -8.25 14.47 4.61
CA ARG A 109 -8.07 15.79 5.26
C ARG A 109 -6.68 15.96 5.85
N ALA A 110 -6.14 14.92 6.51
CA ALA A 110 -4.80 14.91 7.06
C ALA A 110 -3.73 15.10 5.98
N LEU A 111 -3.83 14.35 4.88
CA LEU A 111 -2.89 14.48 3.75
C LEU A 111 -3.00 15.85 3.06
N ALA A 112 -4.20 16.44 2.99
CA ALA A 112 -4.38 17.79 2.45
C ALA A 112 -3.69 18.87 3.31
N LYS A 113 -3.72 18.73 4.65
CA LYS A 113 -2.97 19.62 5.57
C LYS A 113 -1.47 19.49 5.36
N LEU A 114 -0.93 18.25 5.29
CA LEU A 114 0.49 18.02 5.01
C LEU A 114 0.94 18.60 3.66
N ALA A 115 0.06 18.64 2.67
CA ALA A 115 0.36 19.21 1.37
C ALA A 115 0.35 20.76 1.39
N ALA A 116 -0.45 21.37 2.27
CA ALA A 116 -0.57 22.83 2.39
C ALA A 116 0.55 23.42 3.26
N ASP A 117 0.81 22.83 4.41
CA ASP A 117 1.61 23.42 5.50
C ASP A 117 2.87 22.61 5.83
N GLY A 118 2.97 21.39 5.31
CA GLY A 118 4.04 20.45 5.63
C GLY A 118 5.19 20.42 4.61
N PRO A 119 6.08 19.42 4.76
CA PRO A 119 7.30 19.31 3.95
C PRO A 119 7.03 19.02 2.46
N GLY A 120 5.78 18.70 2.11
CA GLY A 120 5.38 18.30 0.77
C GLY A 120 6.01 16.96 0.33
N PHE A 121 5.21 16.12 -0.27
CA PHE A 121 5.63 14.80 -0.75
C PHE A 121 5.32 14.65 -2.24
N ASP A 122 6.19 13.93 -2.95
CA ASP A 122 5.97 13.62 -4.36
C ASP A 122 5.09 12.37 -4.50
N VAL A 123 5.29 11.41 -3.58
CA VAL A 123 4.54 10.15 -3.52
C VAL A 123 4.12 9.84 -2.08
N VAL A 124 2.86 9.44 -1.91
CA VAL A 124 2.32 8.86 -0.68
C VAL A 124 1.95 7.41 -0.98
N VAL A 125 2.40 6.45 -0.16
CA VAL A 125 2.00 5.04 -0.28
C VAL A 125 1.33 4.60 1.01
N ILE A 126 0.10 4.08 0.89
CA ILE A 126 -0.76 3.74 2.03
C ILE A 126 -0.82 2.21 2.18
N ASP A 127 -0.45 1.70 3.35
CA ASP A 127 -0.66 0.30 3.74
C ASP A 127 -2.02 0.14 4.40
N CYS A 128 -2.92 -0.59 3.73
CA CYS A 128 -4.26 -0.84 4.24
C CYS A 128 -4.33 -2.15 5.04
N PRO A 129 -5.12 -2.21 6.13
CA PRO A 129 -5.30 -3.43 6.90
C PRO A 129 -5.99 -4.54 6.09
N PRO A 130 -5.92 -5.81 6.55
CA PRO A 130 -6.60 -6.94 5.90
C PRO A 130 -8.10 -6.99 6.24
N SER A 131 -8.77 -5.85 6.20
CA SER A 131 -10.20 -5.68 6.46
C SER A 131 -10.80 -4.74 5.43
N LEU A 132 -12.12 -4.69 5.33
CA LEU A 132 -12.84 -3.71 4.51
C LEU A 132 -13.56 -2.68 5.40
N GLY A 133 -13.00 -2.42 6.58
CA GLY A 133 -13.50 -1.47 7.56
C GLY A 133 -13.19 -0.01 7.22
N VAL A 134 -13.50 0.89 8.15
CA VAL A 134 -13.37 2.34 7.97
C VAL A 134 -11.93 2.79 7.70
N LEU A 135 -10.93 2.06 8.19
CA LEU A 135 -9.51 2.36 7.91
C LEU A 135 -9.18 2.13 6.44
N THR A 136 -9.59 0.98 5.87
CA THR A 136 -9.43 0.72 4.43
C THR A 136 -10.21 1.73 3.59
N LEU A 137 -11.43 2.10 4.00
CA LEU A 137 -12.20 3.15 3.31
C LEU A 137 -11.47 4.50 3.36
N ASN A 138 -10.81 4.85 4.45
CA ASN A 138 -9.96 6.06 4.53
C ASN A 138 -8.80 6.00 3.54
N GLY A 139 -8.09 4.88 3.46
CA GLY A 139 -7.00 4.68 2.49
C GLY A 139 -7.48 4.86 1.06
N LEU A 140 -8.58 4.20 0.67
CA LEU A 140 -9.14 4.27 -0.69
C LEU A 140 -9.74 5.64 -1.01
N THR A 141 -10.37 6.31 -0.03
CA THR A 141 -10.93 7.65 -0.21
C THR A 141 -9.85 8.72 -0.42
N ALA A 142 -8.68 8.52 0.19
CA ALA A 142 -7.55 9.43 0.06
C ALA A 142 -6.69 9.17 -1.18
N ALA A 143 -6.76 7.98 -1.77
CA ALA A 143 -5.87 7.56 -2.86
C ALA A 143 -6.31 8.05 -4.24
N ASP A 144 -5.33 8.30 -5.13
CA ASP A 144 -5.56 8.46 -6.56
C ASP A 144 -5.70 7.10 -7.24
N GLU A 145 -4.92 6.14 -6.78
CA GLU A 145 -4.83 4.81 -7.37
C GLU A 145 -4.72 3.72 -6.30
N VAL A 146 -5.16 2.51 -6.65
CA VAL A 146 -5.00 1.33 -5.79
C VAL A 146 -4.40 0.15 -6.55
N ILE A 147 -3.42 -0.51 -5.92
CA ILE A 147 -2.84 -1.78 -6.32
C ILE A 147 -3.36 -2.88 -5.39
N VAL A 148 -3.67 -4.04 -5.96
CA VAL A 148 -4.12 -5.23 -5.22
C VAL A 148 -3.02 -6.29 -5.22
N PRO A 149 -2.19 -6.40 -4.17
CA PRO A 149 -1.27 -7.53 -4.04
C PRO A 149 -2.05 -8.84 -4.00
N LEU A 150 -1.65 -9.78 -4.85
CA LEU A 150 -2.35 -11.04 -5.05
C LEU A 150 -1.37 -12.22 -4.93
N GLN A 151 -1.56 -13.03 -3.91
CA GLN A 151 -0.89 -14.32 -3.83
C GLN A 151 -1.65 -15.36 -4.65
N CYS A 152 -0.93 -16.09 -5.53
CA CYS A 152 -1.50 -17.05 -6.47
C CYS A 152 -1.91 -18.36 -5.76
N GLU A 153 -3.02 -18.31 -5.02
CA GLU A 153 -3.61 -19.46 -4.32
C GLU A 153 -5.05 -19.69 -4.79
N THR A 154 -5.52 -20.95 -4.67
CA THR A 154 -6.83 -21.41 -5.17
C THR A 154 -8.04 -20.56 -4.77
N LEU A 155 -8.00 -19.91 -3.60
CA LEU A 155 -9.10 -19.05 -3.11
C LEU A 155 -8.87 -17.55 -3.34
N ALA A 156 -7.86 -17.17 -4.09
CA ALA A 156 -7.53 -15.75 -4.34
C ALA A 156 -8.72 -14.98 -4.94
N HIS A 157 -9.46 -15.59 -5.86
CA HIS A 157 -10.60 -14.97 -6.54
C HIS A 157 -11.75 -14.54 -5.61
N ARG A 158 -12.00 -15.24 -4.49
CA ARG A 158 -13.09 -14.88 -3.57
C ARG A 158 -12.85 -13.52 -2.89
N GLY A 159 -11.64 -13.30 -2.37
CA GLY A 159 -11.26 -12.03 -1.74
C GLY A 159 -11.21 -10.88 -2.74
N VAL A 160 -10.72 -11.13 -3.97
CA VAL A 160 -10.67 -10.11 -5.02
C VAL A 160 -12.06 -9.60 -5.35
N GLY A 161 -13.04 -10.46 -5.57
CA GLY A 161 -14.40 -10.04 -5.93
C GLY A 161 -15.08 -9.18 -4.86
N GLN A 162 -14.84 -9.46 -3.56
CA GLN A 162 -15.37 -8.63 -2.48
C GLN A 162 -14.65 -7.28 -2.41
N PHE A 163 -13.32 -7.28 -2.55
CA PHE A 163 -12.54 -6.05 -2.58
C PHE A 163 -12.96 -5.12 -3.74
N LEU A 164 -13.18 -5.67 -4.94
CA LEU A 164 -13.64 -4.91 -6.10
C LEU A 164 -14.98 -4.22 -5.88
N ARG A 165 -15.92 -4.88 -5.17
CA ARG A 165 -17.18 -4.23 -4.76
C ARG A 165 -16.93 -3.05 -3.84
N THR A 166 -16.05 -3.19 -2.85
CA THR A 166 -15.68 -2.07 -1.97
C THR A 166 -15.04 -0.91 -2.76
N VAL A 167 -14.18 -1.20 -3.73
CA VAL A 167 -13.62 -0.16 -4.61
C VAL A 167 -14.73 0.55 -5.39
N ALA A 168 -15.69 -0.18 -5.95
CA ALA A 168 -16.83 0.41 -6.66
C ALA A 168 -17.69 1.29 -5.74
N ASP A 169 -17.96 0.86 -4.51
CA ASP A 169 -18.69 1.65 -3.51
C ASP A 169 -17.95 2.96 -3.18
N VAL A 170 -16.61 2.89 -3.01
CA VAL A 170 -15.77 4.08 -2.80
C VAL A 170 -15.82 5.01 -4.00
N GLN A 171 -15.73 4.48 -5.22
CA GLN A 171 -15.85 5.27 -6.45
C GLN A 171 -17.21 5.97 -6.58
N GLN A 172 -18.26 5.30 -6.14
CA GLN A 172 -19.61 5.87 -6.20
C GLN A 172 -19.87 6.93 -5.13
N ILE A 173 -19.30 6.78 -3.93
CA ILE A 173 -19.74 7.52 -2.75
C ILE A 173 -18.70 8.58 -2.30
N THR A 174 -17.43 8.19 -2.18
CA THR A 174 -16.42 9.04 -1.51
C THR A 174 -15.28 9.49 -2.40
N ASN A 175 -14.91 8.72 -3.43
CA ASN A 175 -13.79 9.05 -4.31
C ASN A 175 -14.04 8.62 -5.77
N PRO A 176 -14.81 9.41 -6.55
CA PRO A 176 -15.10 9.08 -7.95
C PRO A 176 -13.87 8.98 -8.87
N ASN A 177 -12.74 9.55 -8.44
CA ASN A 177 -11.51 9.56 -9.21
C ASN A 177 -10.56 8.41 -8.87
N LEU A 178 -10.89 7.55 -7.89
CA LEU A 178 -10.08 6.40 -7.55
C LEU A 178 -9.93 5.46 -8.75
N ARG A 179 -8.70 5.10 -9.10
CA ARG A 179 -8.43 4.15 -10.17
C ARG A 179 -7.84 2.87 -9.62
N LEU A 180 -8.46 1.75 -9.94
CA LEU A 180 -7.87 0.43 -9.70
C LEU A 180 -6.93 0.11 -10.87
N ILE A 181 -5.62 0.12 -10.61
CA ILE A 181 -4.62 0.00 -11.69
C ILE A 181 -4.17 -1.43 -11.96
N GLY A 182 -4.44 -2.38 -11.06
CA GLY A 182 -4.24 -3.79 -11.34
C GLY A 182 -3.95 -4.65 -10.12
N ALA A 183 -3.89 -5.95 -10.36
CA ALA A 183 -3.40 -6.94 -9.41
C ALA A 183 -1.87 -7.07 -9.54
N LEU A 184 -1.15 -7.00 -8.41
CA LEU A 184 0.28 -7.26 -8.35
C LEU A 184 0.50 -8.69 -7.88
N PRO A 185 0.99 -9.61 -8.72
CA PRO A 185 1.34 -10.95 -8.29
C PRO A 185 2.46 -10.90 -7.25
N THR A 186 2.20 -11.45 -6.06
CA THR A 186 3.16 -11.51 -4.97
C THR A 186 3.44 -12.94 -4.55
N LEU A 187 4.58 -13.19 -3.92
CA LEU A 187 5.02 -14.53 -3.53
C LEU A 187 4.96 -15.50 -4.72
N TYR A 188 5.20 -14.98 -5.93
CA TYR A 188 5.05 -15.68 -7.17
C TYR A 188 6.15 -16.75 -7.35
N ASP A 189 5.74 -17.97 -7.72
CA ASP A 189 6.65 -19.04 -8.11
C ASP A 189 6.43 -19.40 -9.59
N ALA A 190 7.33 -18.96 -10.45
CA ALA A 190 7.26 -19.18 -11.89
C ALA A 190 7.35 -20.67 -12.31
N ARG A 191 7.75 -21.57 -11.39
CA ARG A 191 7.88 -23.01 -11.67
C ARG A 191 6.55 -23.75 -11.63
N THR A 192 5.51 -23.12 -11.09
CA THR A 192 4.19 -23.75 -10.91
C THR A 192 3.21 -23.27 -11.96
N THR A 193 2.54 -24.21 -12.64
CA THR A 193 1.42 -23.92 -13.54
C THR A 193 0.26 -23.30 -12.79
N HIS A 194 -0.01 -23.81 -11.57
CA HIS A 194 -1.07 -23.30 -10.71
C HIS A 194 -1.02 -21.78 -10.48
N SER A 195 0.18 -21.20 -10.27
CA SER A 195 0.31 -19.75 -10.10
C SER A 195 -0.12 -18.99 -11.34
N ARG A 196 0.15 -19.51 -12.53
CA ARG A 196 -0.25 -18.92 -13.82
C ARG A 196 -1.77 -19.01 -14.02
N ASP A 197 -2.34 -20.18 -13.76
CA ASP A 197 -3.78 -20.43 -13.92
C ASP A 197 -4.61 -19.49 -13.03
N VAL A 198 -4.21 -19.31 -11.76
CA VAL A 198 -4.87 -18.37 -10.83
C VAL A 198 -4.81 -16.92 -11.33
N LEU A 199 -3.67 -16.48 -11.88
CA LEU A 199 -3.55 -15.12 -12.43
C LEU A 199 -4.41 -14.94 -13.67
N PHE A 200 -4.47 -15.94 -14.54
CA PHE A 200 -5.33 -15.93 -15.72
C PHE A 200 -6.81 -15.85 -15.31
N ASP A 201 -7.24 -16.70 -14.37
CA ASP A 201 -8.63 -16.70 -13.87
C ASP A 201 -9.03 -15.34 -13.27
N VAL A 202 -8.13 -14.70 -12.52
CA VAL A 202 -8.39 -13.38 -11.92
C VAL A 202 -8.46 -12.30 -13.01
N ALA A 203 -7.52 -12.31 -13.96
CA ALA A 203 -7.50 -11.36 -15.06
C ALA A 203 -8.76 -11.47 -15.93
N ASP A 204 -9.13 -12.67 -16.32
CA ASP A 204 -10.29 -12.94 -17.18
C ASP A 204 -11.61 -12.63 -16.47
N ARG A 205 -11.79 -13.20 -15.28
CA ARG A 205 -13.04 -13.11 -14.52
C ARG A 205 -13.42 -11.70 -14.10
N TYR A 206 -12.41 -10.86 -13.78
CA TYR A 206 -12.61 -9.52 -13.23
C TYR A 206 -12.18 -8.41 -14.20
N ALA A 207 -11.72 -8.73 -15.40
CA ALA A 207 -11.12 -7.79 -16.34
C ALA A 207 -10.05 -6.91 -15.67
N LEU A 208 -9.29 -7.51 -14.73
CA LEU A 208 -8.31 -6.81 -13.90
C LEU A 208 -6.91 -6.99 -14.49
N PRO A 209 -6.21 -5.90 -14.90
CA PRO A 209 -4.84 -6.01 -15.36
C PRO A 209 -3.93 -6.66 -14.32
N VAL A 210 -3.10 -7.62 -14.76
CA VAL A 210 -2.06 -8.20 -13.92
C VAL A 210 -0.78 -7.44 -14.18
N LEU A 211 -0.26 -6.78 -13.14
CA LEU A 211 0.92 -5.92 -13.24
C LEU A 211 2.22 -6.74 -13.38
N ALA A 212 3.18 -6.22 -14.11
CA ALA A 212 4.51 -6.76 -14.25
C ALA A 212 5.57 -5.79 -13.65
N PRO A 213 6.69 -6.34 -13.16
CA PRO A 213 6.99 -7.77 -13.01
C PRO A 213 6.29 -8.39 -11.78
N PRO A 214 6.02 -9.69 -11.77
CA PRO A 214 5.54 -10.39 -10.58
C PRO A 214 6.62 -10.39 -9.49
N ILE A 215 6.20 -10.23 -8.24
CA ILE A 215 7.10 -10.23 -7.08
C ILE A 215 7.41 -11.67 -6.65
N PRO A 216 8.66 -12.13 -6.77
CA PRO A 216 9.00 -13.51 -6.50
C PRO A 216 8.94 -13.83 -5.00
N ARG A 217 8.71 -15.10 -4.66
CA ARG A 217 8.88 -15.59 -3.29
C ARG A 217 10.37 -15.61 -2.95
N THR A 218 10.74 -14.93 -1.85
CA THR A 218 12.12 -14.91 -1.32
C THR A 218 12.14 -14.69 0.18
N VAL A 219 13.08 -15.31 0.88
CA VAL A 219 13.31 -15.11 2.33
C VAL A 219 13.84 -13.72 2.65
N ARG A 220 14.38 -13.02 1.64
CA ARG A 220 14.95 -11.67 1.80
C ARG A 220 13.95 -10.63 2.32
N PHE A 221 12.67 -10.79 2.05
CA PHE A 221 11.64 -9.91 2.59
C PHE A 221 11.51 -10.03 4.10
N ALA A 222 11.53 -11.27 4.62
CA ALA A 222 11.46 -11.51 6.06
C ALA A 222 12.74 -11.04 6.78
N GLU A 223 13.91 -11.29 6.19
CA GLU A 223 15.20 -10.83 6.72
C GLU A 223 15.26 -9.30 6.80
N ALA A 224 14.82 -8.59 5.76
CA ALA A 224 14.78 -7.14 5.72
C ALA A 224 13.84 -6.57 6.79
N SER A 225 12.61 -7.06 6.87
CA SER A 225 11.63 -6.66 7.90
C SER A 225 12.18 -6.89 9.33
N ALA A 226 12.82 -8.03 9.58
CA ALA A 226 13.42 -8.33 10.89
C ALA A 226 14.59 -7.39 11.25
N SER A 227 15.26 -6.81 10.24
CA SER A 227 16.34 -5.83 10.44
C SER A 227 15.86 -4.37 10.43
N GLY A 228 14.55 -4.11 10.39
CA GLY A 228 13.99 -2.76 10.38
C GLY A 228 14.30 -1.99 9.10
N SER A 229 14.38 -2.67 7.95
CA SER A 229 14.76 -2.08 6.67
C SER A 229 13.96 -2.64 5.50
N SER A 230 13.97 -1.93 4.36
CA SER A 230 13.38 -2.45 3.13
C SER A 230 14.25 -3.52 2.50
N VAL A 231 13.68 -4.33 1.61
CA VAL A 231 14.44 -5.32 0.82
C VAL A 231 15.46 -4.68 -0.14
N LEU A 232 15.37 -3.37 -0.37
CA LEU A 232 16.23 -2.63 -1.28
C LEU A 232 17.58 -2.27 -0.65
N SER A 233 17.65 -2.10 0.67
CA SER A 233 18.89 -1.79 1.41
C SER A 233 19.88 -2.96 1.46
N GLY A 234 19.41 -4.17 1.19
CA GLY A 234 20.22 -5.38 1.23
C GLY A 234 21.00 -5.66 -0.06
N ARG A 235 21.62 -6.86 -0.13
CA ARG A 235 22.27 -7.34 -1.34
C ARG A 235 21.29 -7.41 -2.51
N LYS A 236 21.79 -7.15 -3.73
CA LYS A 236 20.99 -7.28 -4.97
C LYS A 236 20.24 -8.61 -4.99
N ASN A 237 18.93 -8.55 -5.16
CA ASN A 237 18.06 -9.71 -5.24
C ASN A 237 16.89 -9.45 -6.20
N LYS A 238 16.29 -10.51 -6.69
CA LYS A 238 15.20 -10.43 -7.68
C LYS A 238 13.96 -9.68 -7.14
N GLY A 239 13.66 -9.77 -5.83
CA GLY A 239 12.54 -9.07 -5.23
C GLY A 239 12.73 -7.56 -5.23
N ALA A 240 13.92 -7.08 -4.80
CA ALA A 240 14.28 -5.66 -4.84
C ALA A 240 14.26 -5.12 -6.28
N GLN A 241 14.79 -5.89 -7.25
CA GLN A 241 14.79 -5.49 -8.64
C GLN A 241 13.36 -5.35 -9.19
N ALA A 242 12.46 -6.28 -8.88
CA ALA A 242 11.07 -6.22 -9.31
C ALA A 242 10.36 -4.95 -8.80
N TYR A 243 10.60 -4.55 -7.54
CA TYR A 243 10.02 -3.31 -7.02
C TYR A 243 10.63 -2.05 -7.63
N ARG A 244 11.94 -2.03 -7.97
CA ARG A 244 12.56 -0.91 -8.70
C ARG A 244 11.95 -0.74 -10.09
N GLU A 245 11.71 -1.84 -10.80
CA GLU A 245 11.08 -1.83 -12.12
C GLU A 245 9.63 -1.35 -12.04
N LEU A 246 8.87 -1.83 -11.05
CA LEU A 246 7.49 -1.40 -10.82
C LEU A 246 7.42 0.09 -10.46
N ALA A 247 8.28 0.57 -9.55
CA ALA A 247 8.33 1.99 -9.18
C ALA A 247 8.69 2.89 -10.38
N THR A 248 9.65 2.47 -11.20
CA THR A 248 10.01 3.18 -12.44
C THR A 248 8.83 3.26 -13.40
N SER A 249 8.09 2.16 -13.57
CA SER A 249 6.92 2.07 -14.43
C SER A 249 5.77 2.95 -13.93
N LEU A 250 5.52 2.97 -12.60
CA LEU A 250 4.52 3.84 -11.97
C LEU A 250 4.87 5.33 -12.15
N LEU A 251 6.12 5.73 -11.96
CA LEU A 251 6.53 7.12 -12.21
C LEU A 251 6.37 7.52 -13.68
N ALA A 252 6.69 6.62 -14.62
CA ALA A 252 6.48 6.87 -16.04
C ALA A 252 4.99 6.99 -16.37
N HIS A 253 4.15 6.13 -15.79
CA HIS A 253 2.70 6.20 -15.90
C HIS A 253 2.16 7.55 -15.42
N TRP A 254 2.57 8.00 -14.25
CA TRP A 254 2.11 9.27 -13.66
C TRP A 254 2.58 10.51 -14.42
N LYS A 255 3.80 10.47 -15.00
CA LYS A 255 4.38 11.60 -15.73
C LYS A 255 3.87 11.75 -17.16
N SER A 256 3.64 10.64 -17.85
CA SER A 256 3.38 10.64 -19.29
C SER A 256 2.13 9.89 -19.73
N GLY A 257 1.36 9.31 -18.78
CA GLY A 257 0.20 8.47 -19.11
C GLY A 257 0.57 7.14 -19.77
N LYS A 258 1.85 6.74 -19.74
CA LYS A 258 2.31 5.47 -20.31
C LYS A 258 1.58 4.31 -19.64
N ALA A 259 1.09 3.35 -20.44
CA ALA A 259 0.46 2.15 -19.91
C ALA A 259 1.44 1.39 -19.01
N LEU A 260 0.93 0.87 -17.89
CA LEU A 260 1.73 0.00 -17.00
C LEU A 260 2.01 -1.33 -17.72
N PRO A 261 3.22 -1.90 -17.52
CA PRO A 261 3.51 -3.23 -18.02
C PRO A 261 2.55 -4.26 -17.40
N THR A 262 2.00 -5.13 -18.21
CA THR A 262 1.15 -6.23 -17.77
C THR A 262 1.86 -7.57 -17.95
N PHE A 263 1.61 -8.45 -17.01
CA PHE A 263 2.08 -9.83 -17.06
C PHE A 263 1.08 -10.65 -17.86
N SER A 264 1.49 -11.16 -19.04
CA SER A 264 0.75 -12.18 -19.75
C SER A 264 1.36 -13.53 -19.39
N PRO A 265 0.66 -14.38 -18.67
CA PRO A 265 1.11 -15.76 -18.52
C PRO A 265 0.98 -16.41 -19.92
N GLU A 266 2.09 -16.49 -20.66
CA GLU A 266 2.11 -17.23 -21.92
C GLU A 266 1.75 -18.70 -21.64
N ILE A 267 0.82 -19.23 -22.44
CA ILE A 267 0.30 -20.59 -22.41
C ILE A 267 1.41 -21.60 -22.78
#